data_3bf766c84dc004e37dcc5fb9a8532de8
#
_entry.id   3bf766c84dc004e37dcc5fb9a8532de8
#
_cell.length_a   1.000
_cell.length_b   1.000
_cell.length_c   1.000
_cell.angle_alpha   90.00
_cell.angle_beta   90.00
_cell.angle_gamma   90.00
#
_symmetry.space_group_name_H-M   'P 1'
#
loop_
_entity.id
_entity.type
_entity.pdbx_description
1 polymer ?
#
loop_
_entity_poly.entity_id
_entity_poly.type
_entity_poly.pdbx_seq_one_letter_code
_entity_poly.pdbx_strand_id
1 'polypeptide(L)'
;MKYGFIGCGNMGSAVAFALSKVTTDFAVTDRTGKAKSVAESIGCKYTDIETIARECENIFLCVKPQMMGDMLGGISHIIKEKKPVLITMAAGLTTEKICEMAGVQLPVIRIMPNTPVLLGKGIVLYCGNALVSEEKLKDFVSDLSHAGKLDKLPENLFDAATSLTGCGPAYAYMFMDALADGAVSCGVPRSKAIEYAANAPQCRAREAGLWQRRFWQWCRGFS
;
A
#
# COMPACT_ATOMS: atom_id res chain seq x y z
N MET A 1 -6.38 -6.30 20.32
CA MET A 1 -5.74 -5.25 19.49
C MET A 1 -6.51 -5.13 18.18
N LYS A 2 -6.72 -3.91 17.72
CA LYS A 2 -7.50 -3.69 16.47
C LYS A 2 -6.78 -4.21 15.24
N TYR A 3 -5.44 -4.04 15.18
CA TYR A 3 -4.64 -4.45 14.02
C TYR A 3 -3.39 -5.23 14.40
N GLY A 4 -2.92 -6.08 13.48
CA GLY A 4 -1.64 -6.75 13.53
C GLY A 4 -0.95 -6.71 12.18
N PHE A 5 0.38 -6.54 12.14
CA PHE A 5 1.18 -6.55 10.91
C PHE A 5 2.14 -7.73 10.93
N ILE A 6 1.99 -8.61 9.97
CA ILE A 6 2.93 -9.72 9.74
C ILE A 6 3.82 -9.34 8.55
N GLY A 7 5.02 -8.86 8.86
CA GLY A 7 5.99 -8.33 7.90
C GLY A 7 6.12 -6.81 7.95
N CYS A 8 7.32 -6.32 8.28
CA CYS A 8 7.65 -4.88 8.34
C CYS A 8 8.74 -4.51 7.32
N GLY A 9 8.56 -5.01 6.08
CA GLY A 9 9.33 -4.54 4.93
C GLY A 9 8.97 -3.08 4.58
N ASN A 10 9.52 -2.57 3.48
CA ASN A 10 9.30 -1.16 3.08
C ASN A 10 7.82 -0.78 3.02
N MET A 11 6.97 -1.62 2.40
CA MET A 11 5.55 -1.30 2.25
C MET A 11 4.77 -1.53 3.55
N GLY A 12 5.01 -2.65 4.26
CA GLY A 12 4.35 -2.92 5.56
C GLY A 12 4.63 -1.83 6.57
N SER A 13 5.87 -1.36 6.67
CA SER A 13 6.23 -0.23 7.54
C SER A 13 5.56 1.07 7.11
N ALA A 14 5.51 1.37 5.79
CA ALA A 14 4.87 2.59 5.30
C ALA A 14 3.37 2.64 5.65
N VAL A 15 2.66 1.51 5.51
CA VAL A 15 1.25 1.39 5.89
C VAL A 15 1.08 1.47 7.40
N ALA A 16 1.96 0.84 8.20
CA ALA A 16 1.93 0.95 9.66
C ALA A 16 2.16 2.40 10.14
N PHE A 17 3.08 3.14 9.53
CA PHE A 17 3.27 4.57 9.80
C PHE A 17 2.05 5.42 9.41
N ALA A 18 1.38 5.11 8.31
CA ALA A 18 0.15 5.81 7.94
C ALA A 18 -0.97 5.53 8.95
N LEU A 19 -1.16 4.26 9.36
CA LEU A 19 -2.13 3.85 10.37
C LEU A 19 -1.85 4.48 11.74
N SER A 20 -0.59 4.63 12.13
CA SER A 20 -0.20 5.19 13.44
C SER A 20 -0.63 6.64 13.64
N LYS A 21 -1.01 7.35 12.57
CA LYS A 21 -1.59 8.70 12.66
C LYS A 21 -3.03 8.70 13.17
N VAL A 22 -3.69 7.54 13.15
CA VAL A 22 -5.07 7.35 13.61
C VAL A 22 -5.11 6.56 14.91
N THR A 23 -4.35 5.48 15.00
CA THR A 23 -4.31 4.61 16.17
C THR A 23 -2.96 3.96 16.37
N THR A 24 -2.58 3.69 17.61
CA THR A 24 -1.42 2.86 17.98
C THR A 24 -1.86 1.52 18.58
N ASP A 25 -3.16 1.19 18.61
CA ASP A 25 -3.69 -0.10 19.07
C ASP A 25 -3.43 -1.20 18.05
N PHE A 26 -2.14 -1.46 17.79
CA PHE A 26 -1.73 -2.55 16.93
C PHE A 26 -0.37 -3.14 17.33
N ALA A 27 -0.10 -4.34 16.82
CA ALA A 27 1.16 -5.03 16.99
C ALA A 27 1.84 -5.29 15.65
N VAL A 28 3.16 -5.41 15.67
CA VAL A 28 3.97 -5.69 14.49
C VAL A 28 4.92 -6.86 14.74
N THR A 29 5.18 -7.64 13.70
CA THR A 29 6.19 -8.71 13.72
C THR A 29 6.87 -8.85 12.37
N ASP A 30 8.10 -9.35 12.36
CA ASP A 30 8.78 -9.82 11.16
C ASP A 30 9.89 -10.81 11.53
N ARG A 31 10.50 -11.42 10.50
CA ARG A 31 11.61 -12.36 10.67
C ARG A 31 12.99 -11.70 10.69
N THR A 32 13.09 -10.42 10.34
CA THR A 32 14.35 -9.71 10.10
C THR A 32 14.77 -8.79 11.24
N GLY A 33 13.90 -8.59 12.23
CA GLY A 33 14.12 -7.68 13.34
C GLY A 33 13.76 -6.21 13.04
N LYS A 34 13.38 -5.88 11.82
CA LYS A 34 12.93 -4.51 11.46
C LYS A 34 11.68 -4.09 12.20
N ALA A 35 10.77 -5.04 12.47
CA ALA A 35 9.52 -4.76 13.19
C ALA A 35 9.78 -4.16 14.57
N LYS A 36 10.88 -4.52 15.24
CA LYS A 36 11.23 -3.96 16.55
C LYS A 36 11.50 -2.45 16.47
N SER A 37 12.33 -2.01 15.53
CA SER A 37 12.60 -0.57 15.34
C SER A 37 11.38 0.20 14.83
N VAL A 38 10.51 -0.43 14.03
CA VAL A 38 9.23 0.16 13.63
C VAL A 38 8.31 0.35 14.84
N ALA A 39 8.20 -0.67 15.70
CA ALA A 39 7.40 -0.60 16.93
C ALA A 39 7.88 0.51 17.86
N GLU A 40 9.19 0.62 18.08
CA GLU A 40 9.81 1.68 18.89
C GLU A 40 9.53 3.08 18.31
N SER A 41 9.63 3.23 16.98
CA SER A 41 9.40 4.51 16.29
C SER A 41 7.94 4.97 16.32
N ILE A 42 6.99 4.03 16.34
CA ILE A 42 5.54 4.31 16.30
C ILE A 42 4.95 4.35 17.72
N GLY A 43 5.56 3.61 18.67
CA GLY A 43 4.99 3.41 20.00
C GLY A 43 3.92 2.30 20.03
N CYS A 44 4.03 1.28 19.15
CA CYS A 44 3.13 0.13 19.14
C CYS A 44 3.81 -1.14 19.72
N LYS A 45 3.05 -2.23 19.85
CA LYS A 45 3.56 -3.50 20.41
C LYS A 45 4.40 -4.25 19.38
N TYR A 46 5.59 -4.73 19.76
CA TYR A 46 6.31 -5.77 19.03
C TYR A 46 6.03 -7.12 19.67
N THR A 47 5.66 -8.14 18.89
CA THR A 47 5.32 -9.46 19.40
C THR A 47 5.57 -10.55 18.34
N ASP A 48 5.24 -11.81 18.65
CA ASP A 48 5.31 -12.93 17.72
C ASP A 48 4.04 -13.06 16.85
N ILE A 49 4.14 -13.89 15.82
CA ILE A 49 3.08 -14.07 14.83
C ILE A 49 1.84 -14.76 15.41
N GLU A 50 2.01 -15.68 16.37
CA GLU A 50 0.89 -16.37 17.00
C GLU A 50 0.07 -15.43 17.88
N THR A 51 0.74 -14.55 18.63
CA THR A 51 0.08 -13.52 19.43
C THR A 51 -0.74 -12.58 18.53
N ILE A 52 -0.19 -12.15 17.38
CA ILE A 52 -0.95 -11.37 16.40
C ILE A 52 -2.18 -12.15 15.92
N ALA A 53 -2.02 -13.41 15.55
CA ALA A 53 -3.12 -14.24 15.06
C ALA A 53 -4.22 -14.47 16.12
N ARG A 54 -3.87 -14.51 17.42
CA ARG A 54 -4.81 -14.71 18.53
C ARG A 54 -5.53 -13.45 18.97
N GLU A 55 -4.82 -12.31 18.99
CA GLU A 55 -5.28 -11.10 19.68
C GLU A 55 -5.75 -9.99 18.72
N CYS A 56 -5.41 -10.05 17.43
CA CYS A 56 -5.78 -9.00 16.50
C CYS A 56 -7.05 -9.33 15.72
N GLU A 57 -7.93 -8.33 15.58
CA GLU A 57 -9.17 -8.44 14.81
C GLU A 57 -8.90 -8.37 13.30
N ASN A 58 -7.92 -7.55 12.89
CA ASN A 58 -7.54 -7.31 11.50
C ASN A 58 -6.04 -7.55 11.34
N ILE A 59 -5.63 -8.35 10.38
CA ILE A 59 -4.23 -8.76 10.21
C ILE A 59 -3.73 -8.38 8.82
N PHE A 60 -2.79 -7.45 8.76
CA PHE A 60 -2.06 -7.10 7.55
C PHE A 60 -1.02 -8.16 7.22
N LEU A 61 -1.16 -8.77 6.04
CA LEU A 61 -0.25 -9.75 5.48
C LEU A 61 0.74 -9.04 4.55
N CYS A 62 1.89 -8.63 5.11
CA CYS A 62 2.89 -7.81 4.43
C CYS A 62 4.15 -8.61 4.04
N VAL A 63 4.02 -9.92 3.95
CA VAL A 63 5.07 -10.82 3.47
C VAL A 63 5.05 -10.91 1.94
N LYS A 64 6.18 -11.34 1.35
CA LYS A 64 6.24 -11.58 -0.10
C LYS A 64 5.30 -12.70 -0.52
N PRO A 65 4.73 -12.66 -1.75
CA PRO A 65 3.78 -13.68 -2.22
C PRO A 65 4.27 -15.12 -2.05
N GLN A 66 5.57 -15.37 -2.31
CA GLN A 66 6.18 -16.71 -2.21
C GLN A 66 6.19 -17.28 -0.78
N MET A 67 6.09 -16.41 0.22
CA MET A 67 6.12 -16.80 1.64
C MET A 67 4.73 -16.90 2.25
N MET A 68 3.70 -16.53 1.50
CA MET A 68 2.33 -16.40 2.02
C MET A 68 1.79 -17.76 2.48
N GLY A 69 1.95 -18.79 1.66
CA GLY A 69 1.45 -20.15 1.97
C GLY A 69 2.04 -20.72 3.25
N ASP A 70 3.37 -20.69 3.39
CA ASP A 70 4.05 -21.20 4.59
C ASP A 70 3.65 -20.41 5.84
N MET A 71 3.58 -19.09 5.72
CA MET A 71 3.21 -18.22 6.84
C MET A 71 1.76 -18.47 7.29
N LEU A 72 0.81 -18.52 6.37
CA LEU A 72 -0.60 -18.81 6.69
C LEU A 72 -0.78 -20.24 7.20
N GLY A 73 -0.05 -21.22 6.63
CA GLY A 73 -0.04 -22.61 7.11
C GLY A 73 0.38 -22.72 8.58
N GLY A 74 1.43 -21.97 8.98
CA GLY A 74 1.91 -21.96 10.37
C GLY A 74 0.90 -21.47 11.40
N ILE A 75 0.01 -20.55 11.04
CA ILE A 75 -1.00 -19.96 11.93
C ILE A 75 -2.43 -20.43 11.60
N SER A 76 -2.61 -21.36 10.65
CA SER A 76 -3.93 -21.74 10.14
C SER A 76 -4.88 -22.24 11.22
N HIS A 77 -4.38 -22.97 12.21
CA HIS A 77 -5.18 -23.47 13.34
C HIS A 77 -5.76 -22.32 14.18
N ILE A 78 -5.01 -21.23 14.35
CA ILE A 78 -5.46 -20.05 15.12
C ILE A 78 -6.49 -19.25 14.32
N ILE A 79 -6.19 -18.93 13.05
CA ILE A 79 -7.07 -18.10 12.23
C ILE A 79 -8.39 -18.80 11.87
N LYS A 80 -8.42 -20.15 11.83
CA LYS A 80 -9.65 -20.93 11.70
C LYS A 80 -10.60 -20.75 12.90
N GLU A 81 -10.05 -20.66 14.09
CA GLU A 81 -10.82 -20.44 15.34
C GLU A 81 -11.24 -18.97 15.47
N LYS A 82 -10.29 -18.04 15.33
CA LYS A 82 -10.48 -16.61 15.61
C LYS A 82 -11.19 -15.85 14.49
N LYS A 83 -11.06 -16.32 13.26
CA LYS A 83 -11.65 -15.72 12.04
C LYS A 83 -11.40 -14.20 11.90
N PRO A 84 -10.13 -13.75 11.98
CA PRO A 84 -9.81 -12.35 11.81
C PRO A 84 -10.10 -11.89 10.36
N VAL A 85 -10.20 -10.58 10.16
CA VAL A 85 -10.14 -9.99 8.81
C VAL A 85 -8.69 -10.01 8.34
N LEU A 86 -8.41 -10.68 7.22
CA LEU A 86 -7.09 -10.66 6.60
C LEU A 86 -6.99 -9.50 5.61
N ILE A 87 -5.91 -8.71 5.69
CA ILE A 87 -5.66 -7.60 4.78
C ILE A 87 -4.37 -7.90 4.02
N THR A 88 -4.48 -8.26 2.74
CA THR A 88 -3.32 -8.64 1.91
C THR A 88 -2.89 -7.52 0.98
N MET A 89 -1.58 -7.33 0.85
CA MET A 89 -0.94 -6.46 -0.16
C MET A 89 -0.04 -7.25 -1.11
N ALA A 90 -0.22 -8.55 -1.18
CA ALA A 90 0.58 -9.43 -2.02
C ALA A 90 0.18 -9.29 -3.50
N ALA A 91 1.11 -8.88 -4.34
CA ALA A 91 0.89 -8.79 -5.78
C ALA A 91 0.58 -10.19 -6.37
N GLY A 92 -0.38 -10.26 -7.29
CA GLY A 92 -0.75 -11.49 -7.98
C GLY A 92 -1.54 -12.51 -7.15
N LEU A 93 -1.87 -12.22 -5.87
CA LEU A 93 -2.72 -13.07 -5.04
C LEU A 93 -4.10 -12.45 -4.87
N THR A 94 -5.13 -13.21 -5.28
CA THR A 94 -6.53 -12.84 -5.09
C THR A 94 -7.01 -13.11 -3.66
N THR A 95 -8.14 -12.51 -3.29
CA THR A 95 -8.79 -12.79 -2.00
C THR A 95 -9.15 -14.27 -1.85
N GLU A 96 -9.57 -14.92 -2.94
CA GLU A 96 -9.85 -16.35 -2.98
C GLU A 96 -8.58 -17.17 -2.70
N LYS A 97 -7.46 -16.81 -3.35
CA LYS A 97 -6.18 -17.51 -3.16
C LYS A 97 -5.64 -17.41 -1.75
N ILE A 98 -5.87 -16.29 -1.06
CA ILE A 98 -5.55 -16.12 0.36
C ILE A 98 -6.39 -17.07 1.21
N CYS A 99 -7.70 -17.22 0.95
CA CYS A 99 -8.56 -18.17 1.66
C CYS A 99 -8.13 -19.64 1.42
N GLU A 100 -7.75 -20.00 0.20
CA GLU A 100 -7.20 -21.33 -0.11
C GLU A 100 -5.93 -21.62 0.71
N MET A 101 -4.97 -20.68 0.72
CA MET A 101 -3.72 -20.82 1.49
C MET A 101 -3.97 -20.86 3.01
N ALA A 102 -4.98 -20.14 3.51
CA ALA A 102 -5.40 -20.19 4.91
C ALA A 102 -6.11 -21.51 5.27
N GLY A 103 -6.64 -22.23 4.26
CA GLY A 103 -7.42 -23.45 4.42
C GLY A 103 -8.77 -23.21 5.10
N VAL A 104 -9.31 -21.99 5.02
CA VAL A 104 -10.60 -21.59 5.59
C VAL A 104 -11.12 -20.34 4.88
N GLN A 105 -12.45 -20.24 4.73
CA GLN A 105 -13.10 -19.02 4.22
C GLN A 105 -13.12 -17.95 5.30
N LEU A 106 -12.50 -16.80 5.00
CA LEU A 106 -12.34 -15.66 5.89
C LEU A 106 -12.70 -14.35 5.18
N PRO A 107 -13.08 -13.31 5.93
CA PRO A 107 -13.14 -11.97 5.37
C PRO A 107 -11.73 -11.52 4.96
N VAL A 108 -11.56 -11.20 3.69
CA VAL A 108 -10.27 -10.76 3.12
C VAL A 108 -10.45 -9.44 2.41
N ILE A 109 -9.64 -8.45 2.80
CA ILE A 109 -9.47 -7.18 2.09
C ILE A 109 -8.16 -7.26 1.31
N ARG A 110 -8.23 -7.12 0.00
CA ARG A 110 -7.04 -6.96 -0.85
C ARG A 110 -6.76 -5.47 -1.02
N ILE A 111 -5.51 -5.08 -0.80
CA ILE A 111 -5.06 -3.70 -1.03
C ILE A 111 -3.85 -3.69 -1.96
N MET A 112 -3.67 -2.58 -2.66
CA MET A 112 -2.47 -2.35 -3.45
C MET A 112 -2.00 -0.91 -3.22
N PRO A 113 -1.18 -0.69 -2.18
CA PRO A 113 -0.56 0.60 -1.90
C PRO A 113 0.64 0.83 -2.83
N ASN A 114 1.04 2.10 -2.98
CA ASN A 114 2.29 2.48 -3.64
C ASN A 114 3.23 3.25 -2.70
N THR A 115 4.47 3.45 -3.11
CA THR A 115 5.53 4.02 -2.26
C THR A 115 5.22 5.37 -1.61
N PRO A 116 4.50 6.33 -2.24
CA PRO A 116 4.16 7.61 -1.61
C PRO A 116 3.23 7.52 -0.38
N VAL A 117 2.70 6.33 -0.04
CA VAL A 117 1.94 6.07 1.20
C VAL A 117 2.72 6.52 2.43
N LEU A 118 4.05 6.32 2.45
CA LEU A 118 4.91 6.77 3.54
C LEU A 118 4.80 8.29 3.83
N LEU A 119 4.50 9.07 2.80
CA LEU A 119 4.35 10.52 2.86
C LEU A 119 2.88 10.98 2.94
N GLY A 120 1.92 10.05 3.08
CA GLY A 120 0.50 10.34 3.04
C GLY A 120 0.00 10.84 1.67
N LYS A 121 0.75 10.54 0.61
CA LYS A 121 0.47 10.95 -0.79
C LYS A 121 0.30 9.75 -1.72
N GLY A 122 0.11 8.56 -1.15
CA GLY A 122 -0.08 7.34 -1.90
C GLY A 122 -1.44 7.22 -2.55
N ILE A 123 -1.57 6.21 -3.39
CA ILE A 123 -2.86 5.65 -3.79
C ILE A 123 -2.91 4.21 -3.27
N VAL A 124 -4.00 3.87 -2.61
CA VAL A 124 -4.26 2.52 -2.10
C VAL A 124 -5.52 2.01 -2.78
N LEU A 125 -5.36 1.13 -3.76
CA LEU A 125 -6.50 0.39 -4.32
C LEU A 125 -6.97 -0.62 -3.28
N TYR A 126 -8.29 -0.83 -3.16
CA TYR A 126 -8.82 -1.83 -2.24
C TYR A 126 -10.09 -2.50 -2.77
N CYS A 127 -10.28 -3.78 -2.39
CA CYS A 127 -11.54 -4.51 -2.49
C CYS A 127 -11.68 -5.47 -1.32
N GLY A 128 -12.89 -5.89 -1.02
CA GLY A 128 -13.18 -6.97 -0.07
C GLY A 128 -13.84 -8.14 -0.78
N ASN A 129 -13.64 -9.38 -0.29
CA ASN A 129 -14.45 -10.51 -0.70
C ASN A 129 -15.88 -10.41 -0.11
N ALA A 130 -16.78 -11.33 -0.51
CA ALA A 130 -18.17 -11.32 -0.07
C ALA A 130 -18.40 -11.45 1.46
N LEU A 131 -17.38 -11.84 2.21
CA LEU A 131 -17.45 -11.99 3.67
C LEU A 131 -17.11 -10.69 4.42
N VAL A 132 -16.59 -9.66 3.72
CA VAL A 132 -16.29 -8.35 4.31
C VAL A 132 -17.53 -7.46 4.20
N SER A 133 -18.05 -7.02 5.36
CA SER A 133 -19.18 -6.09 5.37
C SER A 133 -18.78 -4.69 4.88
N GLU A 134 -19.75 -3.94 4.35
CA GLU A 134 -19.52 -2.55 3.93
C GLU A 134 -19.12 -1.65 5.11
N GLU A 135 -19.57 -1.94 6.32
CA GLU A 135 -19.17 -1.26 7.55
C GLU A 135 -17.66 -1.45 7.82
N LYS A 136 -17.19 -2.70 7.77
CA LYS A 136 -15.76 -3.02 7.92
C LYS A 136 -14.90 -2.34 6.86
N LEU A 137 -15.37 -2.25 5.60
CA LEU A 137 -14.66 -1.51 4.57
C LEU A 137 -14.61 -0.01 4.84
N LYS A 138 -15.69 0.59 5.38
CA LYS A 138 -15.70 2.01 5.76
C LYS A 138 -14.73 2.28 6.92
N ASP A 139 -14.72 1.43 7.95
CA ASP A 139 -13.78 1.53 9.07
C ASP A 139 -12.34 1.44 8.59
N PHE A 140 -12.04 0.46 7.73
CA PHE A 140 -10.74 0.29 7.12
C PHE A 140 -10.29 1.54 6.34
N VAL A 141 -11.16 2.11 5.53
CA VAL A 141 -10.87 3.34 4.75
C VAL A 141 -10.61 4.52 5.68
N SER A 142 -11.42 4.68 6.73
CA SER A 142 -11.25 5.74 7.73
C SER A 142 -9.91 5.62 8.44
N ASP A 143 -9.55 4.42 8.89
CA ASP A 143 -8.32 4.17 9.63
C ASP A 143 -7.05 4.37 8.76
N LEU A 144 -7.13 4.11 7.47
CA LEU A 144 -6.02 4.33 6.53
C LEU A 144 -6.06 5.70 5.81
N SER A 145 -6.91 6.63 6.24
CA SER A 145 -7.07 7.94 5.59
C SER A 145 -5.77 8.74 5.43
N HIS A 146 -4.79 8.52 6.31
CA HIS A 146 -3.47 9.15 6.24
C HIS A 146 -2.49 8.50 5.24
N ALA A 147 -2.88 7.41 4.58
CA ALA A 147 -2.06 6.77 3.53
C ALA A 147 -2.09 7.55 2.20
N GLY A 148 -3.11 8.38 1.99
CA GLY A 148 -3.37 9.12 0.77
C GLY A 148 -4.77 8.86 0.23
N LYS A 149 -4.92 8.72 -1.10
CA LYS A 149 -6.20 8.38 -1.72
C LYS A 149 -6.46 6.87 -1.62
N LEU A 150 -7.57 6.49 -0.98
CA LEU A 150 -8.09 5.12 -1.04
C LEU A 150 -9.16 5.04 -2.13
N ASP A 151 -9.07 4.03 -3.01
CA ASP A 151 -9.96 3.89 -4.16
C ASP A 151 -10.48 2.44 -4.26
N LYS A 152 -11.82 2.28 -4.16
CA LYS A 152 -12.46 0.97 -4.27
C LYS A 152 -12.48 0.55 -5.74
N LEU A 153 -11.92 -0.62 -6.05
CA LEU A 153 -11.82 -1.13 -7.41
C LEU A 153 -12.23 -2.61 -7.44
N PRO A 154 -12.97 -3.09 -8.45
CA PRO A 154 -13.19 -4.52 -8.64
C PRO A 154 -11.89 -5.31 -8.73
N GLU A 155 -11.81 -6.49 -8.09
CA GLU A 155 -10.57 -7.25 -7.98
C GLU A 155 -9.93 -7.63 -9.31
N ASN A 156 -10.75 -7.92 -10.33
CA ASN A 156 -10.30 -8.26 -11.69
C ASN A 156 -9.57 -7.12 -12.41
N LEU A 157 -9.66 -5.87 -11.91
CA LEU A 157 -8.98 -4.71 -12.47
C LEU A 157 -7.67 -4.37 -11.71
N PHE A 158 -7.35 -5.10 -10.61
CA PHE A 158 -6.20 -4.76 -9.76
C PHE A 158 -4.87 -4.80 -10.51
N ASP A 159 -4.65 -5.82 -11.32
CA ASP A 159 -3.35 -5.99 -12.00
C ASP A 159 -3.13 -4.89 -13.06
N ALA A 160 -4.18 -4.55 -13.82
CA ALA A 160 -4.13 -3.44 -14.77
C ALA A 160 -3.92 -2.09 -14.07
N ALA A 161 -4.65 -1.83 -12.99
CA ALA A 161 -4.50 -0.60 -12.23
C ALA A 161 -3.16 -0.51 -11.49
N THR A 162 -2.61 -1.64 -11.02
CA THR A 162 -1.31 -1.70 -10.34
C THR A 162 -0.17 -1.33 -11.29
N SER A 163 -0.24 -1.68 -12.58
CA SER A 163 0.77 -1.28 -13.56
C SER A 163 0.90 0.25 -13.67
N LEU A 164 -0.20 0.97 -13.43
CA LEU A 164 -0.20 2.43 -13.38
C LEU A 164 0.15 2.97 -11.99
N THR A 165 -0.54 2.50 -10.94
CA THR A 165 -0.42 3.09 -9.59
C THR A 165 0.84 2.62 -8.86
N GLY A 166 1.22 1.36 -9.02
CA GLY A 166 2.40 0.77 -8.40
C GLY A 166 3.70 1.16 -9.09
N CYS A 167 3.72 1.16 -10.44
CA CYS A 167 4.91 1.50 -11.22
C CYS A 167 5.01 3.00 -11.55
N GLY A 168 3.89 3.74 -11.53
CA GLY A 168 3.82 5.16 -11.88
C GLY A 168 4.87 6.04 -11.19
N PRO A 169 5.14 5.91 -9.89
CA PRO A 169 6.21 6.66 -9.24
C PRO A 169 7.58 6.45 -9.88
N ALA A 170 7.92 5.21 -10.28
CA ALA A 170 9.19 4.91 -10.94
C ALA A 170 9.28 5.58 -12.32
N TYR A 171 8.19 5.55 -13.10
CA TYR A 171 8.14 6.23 -14.39
C TYR A 171 8.31 7.75 -14.24
N ALA A 172 7.69 8.34 -13.22
CA ALA A 172 7.85 9.75 -12.92
C ALA A 172 9.31 10.09 -12.57
N TYR A 173 9.99 9.26 -11.77
CA TYR A 173 11.41 9.45 -11.46
C TYR A 173 12.30 9.34 -12.69
N MET A 174 12.08 8.36 -13.57
CA MET A 174 12.82 8.23 -14.82
C MET A 174 12.64 9.45 -15.71
N PHE A 175 11.42 9.98 -15.81
CA PHE A 175 11.14 11.20 -16.56
C PHE A 175 11.84 12.43 -15.97
N MET A 176 11.80 12.60 -14.64
CA MET A 176 12.49 13.71 -13.97
C MET A 176 14.01 13.63 -14.13
N ASP A 177 14.57 12.41 -14.07
CA ASP A 177 16.01 12.20 -14.23
C ASP A 177 16.47 12.55 -15.67
N ALA A 178 15.72 12.13 -16.69
CA ALA A 178 15.98 12.49 -18.08
C ALA A 178 15.88 14.01 -18.32
N LEU A 179 14.93 14.71 -17.68
CA LEU A 179 14.86 16.18 -17.73
C LEU A 179 16.09 16.83 -17.08
N ALA A 180 16.53 16.30 -15.95
CA ALA A 180 17.72 16.80 -15.26
C ALA A 180 18.98 16.58 -16.10
N ASP A 181 19.13 15.43 -16.78
CA ASP A 181 20.24 15.15 -17.70
C ASP A 181 20.28 16.14 -18.88
N GLY A 182 19.12 16.43 -19.48
CA GLY A 182 19.00 17.45 -20.52
C GLY A 182 19.43 18.83 -20.04
N ALA A 183 19.04 19.25 -18.86
CA ALA A 183 19.44 20.51 -18.27
C ALA A 183 20.95 20.56 -17.97
N VAL A 184 21.55 19.47 -17.51
CA VAL A 184 23.01 19.37 -17.28
C VAL A 184 23.76 19.47 -18.57
N SER A 185 23.31 18.87 -19.67
CA SER A 185 23.94 18.99 -20.98
C SER A 185 23.95 20.43 -21.52
N CYS A 186 23.01 21.26 -21.03
CA CYS A 186 22.95 22.71 -21.34
C CYS A 186 23.72 23.59 -20.32
N GLY A 187 24.51 22.97 -19.39
CA GLY A 187 25.34 23.70 -18.45
C GLY A 187 24.72 23.99 -17.08
N VAL A 188 23.49 23.49 -16.77
CA VAL A 188 22.91 23.64 -15.45
C VAL A 188 23.59 22.69 -14.46
N PRO A 189 24.02 23.14 -13.27
CA PRO A 189 24.63 22.26 -12.27
C PRO A 189 23.67 21.13 -11.86
N ARG A 190 24.17 19.87 -11.72
CA ARG A 190 23.36 18.67 -11.47
C ARG A 190 22.39 18.82 -10.29
N SER A 191 22.85 19.40 -9.18
CA SER A 191 22.00 19.61 -8.00
C SER A 191 20.78 20.50 -8.30
N LYS A 192 20.98 21.57 -9.08
CA LYS A 192 19.89 22.46 -9.52
C LYS A 192 19.00 21.80 -10.57
N ALA A 193 19.57 21.06 -11.50
CA ALA A 193 18.82 20.35 -12.53
C ALA A 193 17.83 19.34 -11.89
N ILE A 194 18.27 18.56 -10.89
CA ILE A 194 17.40 17.64 -10.13
C ILE A 194 16.30 18.41 -9.39
N GLU A 195 16.65 19.48 -8.69
CA GLU A 195 15.68 20.32 -7.99
C GLU A 195 14.61 20.88 -8.94
N TYR A 196 15.01 21.39 -10.07
CA TYR A 196 14.10 21.97 -11.09
C TYR A 196 13.22 20.88 -11.72
N ALA A 197 13.80 19.74 -12.10
CA ALA A 197 13.08 18.62 -12.69
C ALA A 197 12.04 18.01 -11.71
N ALA A 198 12.35 17.97 -10.41
CA ALA A 198 11.42 17.48 -9.40
C ALA A 198 10.25 18.46 -9.14
N ASN A 199 10.50 19.78 -9.23
CA ASN A 199 9.47 20.79 -8.97
C ASN A 199 8.61 21.12 -10.19
N ALA A 200 9.12 21.02 -11.41
CA ALA A 200 8.39 21.34 -12.62
C ALA A 200 7.05 20.59 -12.79
N PRO A 201 6.95 19.27 -12.51
CA PRO A 201 5.68 18.57 -12.58
C PRO A 201 4.68 18.96 -11.49
N GLN A 202 5.14 19.42 -10.32
CA GLN A 202 4.27 19.78 -9.21
C GLN A 202 3.38 20.99 -9.50
N CYS A 203 3.84 21.90 -10.35
CA CYS A 203 3.06 23.08 -10.75
C CYS A 203 1.74 22.73 -11.44
N ARG A 204 1.63 21.54 -12.04
CA ARG A 204 0.43 21.09 -12.77
C ARG A 204 -0.40 20.03 -12.04
N ALA A 205 0.13 19.35 -11.04
CA ALA A 205 -0.62 18.34 -10.29
C ALA A 205 -1.81 18.96 -9.52
N ARG A 206 -1.74 20.23 -9.15
CA ARG A 206 -2.86 20.98 -8.56
C ARG A 206 -3.97 21.35 -9.57
N GLU A 207 -3.68 21.29 -10.86
CA GLU A 207 -4.60 21.63 -11.96
C GLU A 207 -5.11 20.38 -12.72
N ALA A 208 -5.00 19.17 -12.14
CA ALA A 208 -5.30 17.92 -12.83
C ALA A 208 -6.70 17.88 -13.48
N GLY A 209 -7.69 18.56 -12.93
CA GLY A 209 -9.02 18.70 -13.54
C GLY A 209 -9.05 19.62 -14.76
N LEU A 210 -8.14 20.60 -14.86
CA LEU A 210 -8.00 21.49 -16.01
C LEU A 210 -7.09 20.89 -17.09
N TRP A 211 -6.10 20.08 -16.67
CA TRP A 211 -5.13 19.46 -17.57
C TRP A 211 -5.79 18.44 -18.50
N GLN A 212 -6.69 17.61 -18.01
CA GLN A 212 -7.38 16.59 -18.81
C GLN A 212 -8.18 17.25 -19.95
N ARG A 213 -8.87 18.37 -19.70
CA ARG A 213 -9.59 19.12 -20.73
C ARG A 213 -8.65 19.81 -21.71
N ARG A 214 -7.55 20.44 -21.25
CA ARG A 214 -6.58 21.14 -22.08
C ARG A 214 -5.71 20.20 -22.90
N PHE A 215 -5.32 19.05 -22.35
CA PHE A 215 -4.54 18.04 -23.09
C PHE A 215 -5.34 17.49 -24.28
N TRP A 216 -6.61 17.13 -24.08
CA TRP A 216 -7.47 16.68 -25.19
C TRP A 216 -7.81 17.78 -26.21
N GLN A 217 -7.86 19.04 -25.79
CA GLN A 217 -8.00 20.16 -26.72
C GLN A 217 -6.72 20.37 -27.54
N TRP A 218 -5.56 20.24 -26.88
CA TRP A 218 -4.27 20.34 -27.54
C TRP A 218 -4.06 19.18 -28.53
N CYS A 219 -4.32 17.95 -28.14
CA CYS A 219 -4.23 16.78 -29.04
C CYS A 219 -5.16 16.91 -30.25
N ARG A 220 -6.35 17.50 -30.10
CA ARG A 220 -7.30 17.75 -31.22
C ARG A 220 -6.94 18.91 -32.12
N GLY A 221 -6.04 19.77 -31.69
CA GLY A 221 -5.56 20.89 -32.50
C GLY A 221 -4.44 20.52 -33.49
N PHE A 222 -3.97 19.26 -33.45
CA PHE A 222 -2.97 18.70 -34.39
C PHE A 222 -3.54 17.67 -35.37
N SER A 223 -4.85 17.48 -35.40
CA SER A 223 -5.61 16.74 -36.40
C SER A 223 -6.45 17.73 -37.23
#